data_ecb1016ec3c90920413e8251cdce70fd
#
_entry.id   ecb1016ec3c90920413e8251cdce70fd
#
_cell.length_a   1.000
_cell.length_b   1.000
_cell.length_c   1.000
_cell.angle_alpha   90.00
_cell.angle_beta   90.00
_cell.angle_gamma   90.00
#
_symmetry.space_group_name_H-M   'P 1'
#
loop_
_entity.id
_entity.type
_entity.pdbx_description
1 polymer ?
#
loop_
_entity_poly.entity_id
_entity_poly.type
_entity_poly.pdbx_seq_one_letter_code
_entity_poly.pdbx_strand_id
1 'polypeptide(L)'
;MTIGMKDSALWVVDMLYDFIHGSLACQGAEEAIKHCLEYIEKETAAIDPDNTGVRSIYPIIFIRDHHPANHSSFVEQGGIWPPHCVQGTHGADIHVDLAPYASEDLTFFKGEDQATEQYSGFEGKNPAGQSLGEVLELMDIHNVVVCGIATEYCVRNTAEDLLKAGFKVYVLKDGLAYVDAQGHVEALEAMAAEGIKLI
;
A
#
# COMPACT_ATOMS: atom_id res chain seq x y z
N MET A 1 -16.58 11.10 4.80
CA MET A 1 -17.49 10.46 3.83
C MET A 1 -17.28 8.96 4.00
N THR A 2 -18.28 8.20 4.42
CA THR A 2 -18.14 6.74 4.57
C THR A 2 -18.30 6.15 3.16
N ILE A 3 -17.25 5.49 2.67
CA ILE A 3 -17.32 4.75 1.42
C ILE A 3 -18.08 3.48 1.72
N GLY A 4 -19.18 3.24 0.99
CA GLY A 4 -20.05 2.08 1.25
C GLY A 4 -19.23 0.78 1.19
N MET A 5 -19.21 0.03 2.28
CA MET A 5 -18.24 -1.02 2.61
C MET A 5 -18.38 -2.34 1.83
N LYS A 6 -19.44 -2.53 1.05
CA LYS A 6 -19.79 -3.87 0.54
C LYS A 6 -18.90 -4.37 -0.60
N ASP A 7 -18.18 -3.45 -1.29
CA ASP A 7 -17.37 -3.70 -2.47
C ASP A 7 -16.06 -2.87 -2.44
N SER A 8 -15.53 -2.68 -1.24
CA SER A 8 -14.38 -1.82 -0.99
C SER A 8 -13.26 -2.56 -0.26
N ALA A 9 -11.99 -2.17 -0.51
CA ALA A 9 -10.82 -2.66 0.19
C ALA A 9 -9.87 -1.50 0.56
N LEU A 10 -9.10 -1.67 1.64
CA LEU A 10 -7.98 -0.80 1.99
C LEU A 10 -6.68 -1.42 1.46
N TRP A 11 -5.86 -0.61 0.82
CA TRP A 11 -4.51 -0.97 0.41
C TRP A 11 -3.49 -0.21 1.22
N VAL A 12 -2.70 -0.96 1.96
CA VAL A 12 -1.59 -0.46 2.77
C VAL A 12 -0.31 -0.72 1.99
N VAL A 13 0.25 0.34 1.41
CA VAL A 13 1.41 0.26 0.53
C VAL A 13 2.68 0.52 1.34
N ASP A 14 3.58 -0.44 1.37
CA ASP A 14 4.97 -0.33 1.85
C ASP A 14 5.14 0.29 3.25
N MET A 15 4.23 0.04 4.18
CA MET A 15 4.39 0.42 5.59
C MET A 15 5.38 -0.54 6.29
N LEU A 16 6.65 -0.49 5.83
CA LEU A 16 7.74 -1.39 6.19
C LEU A 16 8.80 -0.66 7.02
N TYR A 17 9.55 -1.39 7.85
CA TYR A 17 10.52 -0.78 8.75
C TYR A 17 11.58 0.08 8.05
N ASP A 18 12.07 -0.31 6.86
CA ASP A 18 13.07 0.49 6.16
C ASP A 18 12.55 1.86 5.70
N PHE A 19 11.25 1.96 5.40
CA PHE A 19 10.60 3.22 5.04
C PHE A 19 10.14 4.05 6.24
N ILE A 20 10.13 3.47 7.45
CA ILE A 20 9.67 4.16 8.66
C ILE A 20 10.87 4.59 9.51
N HIS A 21 11.79 3.68 9.80
CA HIS A 21 12.93 3.90 10.71
C HIS A 21 14.28 3.48 10.12
N GLY A 22 14.30 2.85 8.93
CA GLY A 22 15.48 2.20 8.38
C GLY A 22 16.21 3.00 7.31
N SER A 23 16.75 2.30 6.33
CA SER A 23 17.69 2.84 5.35
C SER A 23 17.10 3.88 4.40
N LEU A 24 15.78 3.90 4.23
CA LEU A 24 15.05 4.85 3.37
C LEU A 24 13.87 5.49 4.12
N ALA A 25 14.11 5.92 5.37
CA ALA A 25 13.08 6.50 6.22
C ALA A 25 12.42 7.73 5.58
N CYS A 26 11.09 7.68 5.47
CA CYS A 26 10.26 8.70 4.83
C CYS A 26 9.68 9.70 5.83
N GLN A 27 9.45 10.93 5.38
CA GLN A 27 8.88 11.98 6.21
C GLN A 27 7.38 11.70 6.48
N GLY A 28 6.96 11.81 7.73
CA GLY A 28 5.57 11.60 8.15
C GLY A 28 5.15 10.14 8.32
N ALA A 29 6.07 9.16 8.27
CA ALA A 29 5.75 7.75 8.26
C ALA A 29 5.01 7.28 9.53
N GLU A 30 5.41 7.73 10.72
CA GLU A 30 4.73 7.36 11.98
C GLU A 30 3.30 7.92 12.06
N GLU A 31 3.10 9.17 11.65
CA GLU A 31 1.76 9.77 11.59
C GLU A 31 0.88 9.08 10.55
N ALA A 32 1.45 8.69 9.40
CA ALA A 32 0.74 7.93 8.38
C ALA A 32 0.25 6.57 8.91
N ILE A 33 1.08 5.85 9.67
CA ILE A 33 0.69 4.60 10.35
C ILE A 33 -0.48 4.84 11.30
N LYS A 34 -0.41 5.86 12.14
CA LYS A 34 -1.46 6.20 13.09
C LYS A 34 -2.79 6.46 12.39
N HIS A 35 -2.80 7.28 11.34
CA HIS A 35 -4.03 7.56 10.58
C HIS A 35 -4.53 6.35 9.81
N CYS A 36 -3.64 5.48 9.33
CA CYS A 36 -4.01 4.20 8.74
C CYS A 36 -4.73 3.31 9.76
N LEU A 37 -4.21 3.19 10.99
CA LEU A 37 -4.83 2.44 12.08
C LEU A 37 -6.19 3.01 12.47
N GLU A 38 -6.30 4.33 12.64
CA GLU A 38 -7.57 5.01 12.92
C GLU A 38 -8.62 4.73 11.84
N TYR A 39 -8.19 4.70 10.57
CA TYR A 39 -9.07 4.35 9.45
C TYR A 39 -9.50 2.88 9.53
N ILE A 40 -8.58 1.95 9.75
CA ILE A 40 -8.87 0.51 9.91
C ILE A 40 -9.87 0.28 11.04
N GLU A 41 -9.61 0.85 12.21
CA GLU A 41 -10.49 0.70 13.40
C GLU A 41 -11.90 1.25 13.14
N LYS A 42 -11.99 2.40 12.51
CA LYS A 42 -13.27 3.03 12.15
C LYS A 42 -14.08 2.17 11.17
N GLU A 43 -13.43 1.69 10.10
CA GLU A 43 -14.12 0.89 9.07
C GLU A 43 -14.46 -0.52 9.59
N THR A 44 -13.61 -1.13 10.42
CA THR A 44 -13.89 -2.43 11.03
C THR A 44 -14.96 -2.35 12.13
N ALA A 45 -15.06 -1.24 12.87
CA ALA A 45 -16.12 -1.01 13.84
C ALA A 45 -17.51 -0.83 13.21
N ALA A 46 -17.56 -0.35 11.97
CA ALA A 46 -18.82 -0.12 11.25
C ALA A 46 -19.46 -1.40 10.66
N ILE A 47 -18.78 -2.54 10.77
CA ILE A 47 -19.13 -3.80 10.06
C ILE A 47 -20.26 -4.62 10.70
N ASP A 48 -20.70 -4.33 11.92
CA ASP A 48 -21.83 -5.01 12.55
C ASP A 48 -22.86 -4.02 13.12
N PRO A 49 -23.50 -3.19 12.28
CA PRO A 49 -24.46 -2.20 12.75
C PRO A 49 -25.69 -2.83 13.41
N ASP A 50 -25.99 -4.11 13.13
CA ASP A 50 -27.15 -4.82 13.63
C ASP A 50 -26.80 -5.84 14.74
N ASN A 51 -25.54 -5.87 15.19
CA ASN A 51 -25.04 -6.81 16.22
C ASN A 51 -25.43 -8.27 15.96
N THR A 52 -25.41 -8.66 14.69
CA THR A 52 -25.81 -10.02 14.25
C THR A 52 -24.69 -11.05 14.42
N GLY A 53 -23.49 -10.60 14.85
CA GLY A 53 -22.30 -11.44 14.95
C GLY A 53 -21.68 -11.83 13.58
N VAL A 54 -22.26 -11.37 12.49
CA VAL A 54 -21.72 -11.57 11.13
C VAL A 54 -20.82 -10.38 10.81
N ARG A 55 -19.53 -10.52 11.07
CA ARG A 55 -18.52 -9.55 10.61
C ARG A 55 -18.40 -9.65 9.08
N SER A 56 -18.86 -8.66 8.37
CA SER A 56 -18.38 -8.42 7.01
C SER A 56 -16.90 -8.06 7.12
N ILE A 57 -16.04 -8.84 6.51
CA ILE A 57 -14.59 -8.55 6.55
C ILE A 57 -14.34 -7.44 5.54
N TYR A 58 -13.90 -6.27 6.03
CA TYR A 58 -13.34 -5.23 5.17
C TYR A 58 -11.93 -5.68 4.77
N PRO A 59 -11.66 -6.01 3.50
CA PRO A 59 -10.37 -6.54 3.11
C PRO A 59 -9.29 -5.49 3.29
N ILE A 60 -8.23 -5.85 4.01
CA ILE A 60 -7.02 -5.04 4.13
C ILE A 60 -5.91 -5.77 3.38
N ILE A 61 -5.45 -5.15 2.30
CA ILE A 61 -4.45 -5.68 1.40
C ILE A 61 -3.14 -4.97 1.67
N PHE A 62 -2.09 -5.75 1.93
CA PHE A 62 -0.74 -5.24 2.12
C PHE A 62 0.08 -5.41 0.85
N ILE A 63 0.74 -4.34 0.42
CA ILE A 63 1.75 -4.36 -0.62
C ILE A 63 3.11 -4.19 0.06
N ARG A 64 4.08 -4.99 -0.33
CA ARG A 64 5.42 -4.97 0.27
C ARG A 64 6.49 -4.97 -0.80
N ASP A 65 7.41 -4.01 -0.71
CA ASP A 65 8.71 -4.16 -1.36
C ASP A 65 9.45 -5.38 -0.80
N HIS A 66 10.00 -6.19 -1.69
CA HIS A 66 10.66 -7.44 -1.31
C HIS A 66 11.85 -7.72 -2.23
N HIS A 67 12.89 -6.91 -2.10
CA HIS A 67 14.01 -6.89 -3.02
C HIS A 67 15.04 -7.98 -2.74
N PRO A 68 15.59 -8.65 -3.77
CA PRO A 68 16.83 -9.39 -3.63
C PRO A 68 17.98 -8.44 -3.25
N ALA A 69 18.97 -8.93 -2.53
CA ALA A 69 20.08 -8.12 -1.98
C ALA A 69 20.91 -7.37 -3.06
N ASN A 70 20.82 -7.79 -4.30
CA ASN A 70 21.51 -7.20 -5.46
C ASN A 70 20.54 -6.58 -6.48
N HIS A 71 19.41 -6.05 -6.02
CA HIS A 71 18.41 -5.43 -6.87
C HIS A 71 18.96 -4.20 -7.61
N SER A 72 18.58 -4.04 -8.88
CA SER A 72 19.11 -3.00 -9.78
C SER A 72 18.81 -1.55 -9.32
N SER A 73 17.81 -1.34 -8.49
CA SER A 73 17.47 -0.03 -7.94
C SER A 73 18.48 0.50 -6.93
N PHE A 74 19.34 -0.37 -6.37
CA PHE A 74 20.29 0.00 -5.33
C PHE A 74 21.52 0.69 -5.89
N VAL A 75 22.04 1.67 -5.16
CA VAL A 75 23.25 2.45 -5.55
C VAL A 75 24.45 1.55 -5.83
N GLU A 76 24.59 0.44 -5.12
CA GLU A 76 25.65 -0.54 -5.31
C GLU A 76 25.53 -1.30 -6.64
N GLN A 77 24.35 -1.28 -7.26
CA GLN A 77 24.05 -1.88 -8.56
C GLN A 77 23.89 -0.84 -9.67
N GLY A 78 24.15 0.45 -9.36
CA GLY A 78 24.02 1.56 -10.31
C GLY A 78 22.66 2.25 -10.29
N GLY A 79 21.78 1.89 -9.38
CA GLY A 79 20.51 2.56 -9.12
C GLY A 79 20.65 3.82 -8.27
N ILE A 80 19.54 4.33 -7.77
CA ILE A 80 19.50 5.60 -7.02
C ILE A 80 19.17 5.42 -5.53
N TRP A 81 18.68 4.25 -5.11
CA TRP A 81 18.24 4.02 -3.75
C TRP A 81 19.31 3.33 -2.89
N PRO A 82 19.37 3.62 -1.59
CA PRO A 82 20.11 2.75 -0.68
C PRO A 82 19.47 1.35 -0.66
N PRO A 83 20.19 0.28 -0.31
CA PRO A 83 19.56 -1.02 -0.06
C PRO A 83 18.44 -0.89 0.98
N HIS A 84 17.24 -1.32 0.62
CA HIS A 84 16.05 -1.26 1.46
C HIS A 84 15.14 -2.45 1.18
N CYS A 85 14.30 -2.81 2.13
CA CYS A 85 13.32 -3.89 2.04
C CYS A 85 13.89 -5.20 1.47
N VAL A 86 15.14 -5.50 1.85
CA VAL A 86 15.85 -6.69 1.38
C VAL A 86 15.20 -7.93 1.97
N GLN A 87 14.96 -8.94 1.13
CA GLN A 87 14.38 -10.23 1.50
C GLN A 87 15.04 -10.84 2.73
N GLY A 88 14.22 -11.25 3.70
CA GLY A 88 14.68 -11.88 4.93
C GLY A 88 15.31 -10.95 5.98
N THR A 89 15.29 -9.63 5.75
CA THR A 89 15.72 -8.63 6.74
C THR A 89 14.53 -8.01 7.46
N HIS A 90 14.76 -7.50 8.67
CA HIS A 90 13.77 -6.77 9.43
C HIS A 90 13.27 -5.51 8.69
N GLY A 91 14.10 -4.91 7.86
CA GLY A 91 13.71 -3.74 7.03
C GLY A 91 12.53 -4.01 6.11
N ALA A 92 12.36 -5.26 5.65
CA ALA A 92 11.25 -5.69 4.80
C ALA A 92 10.00 -6.14 5.58
N ASP A 93 10.02 -6.12 6.93
CA ASP A 93 8.85 -6.51 7.72
C ASP A 93 7.81 -5.38 7.78
N ILE A 94 6.53 -5.77 7.82
CA ILE A 94 5.43 -4.84 8.10
C ILE A 94 5.61 -4.28 9.51
N HIS A 95 5.33 -2.99 9.69
CA HIS A 95 5.38 -2.35 11.00
C HIS A 95 4.52 -3.10 12.02
N VAL A 96 5.03 -3.23 13.25
CA VAL A 96 4.43 -4.06 14.32
C VAL A 96 2.96 -3.74 14.61
N ASP A 97 2.56 -2.47 14.52
CA ASP A 97 1.19 -2.05 14.81
C ASP A 97 0.22 -2.44 13.69
N LEU A 98 0.71 -2.59 12.46
CA LEU A 98 -0.10 -3.00 11.30
C LEU A 98 -0.06 -4.52 11.05
N ALA A 99 0.99 -5.20 11.51
CA ALA A 99 1.17 -6.64 11.31
C ALA A 99 -0.03 -7.50 11.76
N PRO A 100 -0.78 -7.18 12.85
CA PRO A 100 -1.97 -7.94 13.25
C PRO A 100 -3.11 -7.95 12.22
N TYR A 101 -3.11 -7.01 11.28
CA TYR A 101 -4.12 -6.90 10.22
C TYR A 101 -3.71 -7.57 8.91
N ALA A 102 -2.45 -8.01 8.80
CA ALA A 102 -1.93 -8.67 7.61
C ALA A 102 -2.28 -10.18 7.60
N SER A 103 -2.62 -10.70 6.42
CA SER A 103 -2.74 -12.13 6.19
C SER A 103 -1.92 -12.53 4.96
N GLU A 104 -1.45 -13.76 4.89
CA GLU A 104 -0.65 -14.25 3.74
C GLU A 104 -1.41 -14.13 2.42
N ASP A 105 -2.70 -14.47 2.40
CA ASP A 105 -3.52 -14.44 1.19
C ASP A 105 -3.74 -13.01 0.65
N LEU A 106 -3.69 -11.99 1.52
CA LEU A 106 -3.89 -10.60 1.19
C LEU A 106 -2.60 -9.75 1.34
N THR A 107 -1.44 -10.39 1.33
CA THR A 107 -0.13 -9.74 1.30
C THR A 107 0.54 -10.03 -0.03
N PHE A 108 0.86 -8.97 -0.78
CA PHE A 108 1.44 -9.05 -2.12
C PHE A 108 2.83 -8.45 -2.12
N PHE A 109 3.74 -9.11 -2.81
CA PHE A 109 5.14 -8.72 -2.94
C PHE A 109 5.39 -8.09 -4.30
N LYS A 110 6.21 -7.05 -4.33
CA LYS A 110 6.71 -6.41 -5.54
C LYS A 110 8.22 -6.22 -5.48
N GLY A 111 8.85 -5.91 -6.62
CA GLY A 111 10.28 -5.67 -6.69
C GLY A 111 11.13 -6.94 -6.48
N GLU A 112 10.60 -8.12 -6.73
CA GLU A 112 11.32 -9.39 -6.56
C GLU A 112 12.24 -9.73 -7.74
N ASP A 113 12.00 -9.13 -8.92
CA ASP A 113 12.90 -9.29 -10.07
C ASP A 113 14.12 -8.39 -9.91
N GLN A 114 15.31 -9.00 -9.85
CA GLN A 114 16.58 -8.29 -9.67
C GLN A 114 16.81 -7.15 -10.66
N ALA A 115 16.35 -7.29 -11.90
CA ALA A 115 16.68 -6.40 -13.01
C ALA A 115 15.62 -5.32 -13.28
N THR A 116 14.45 -5.42 -12.63
CA THR A 116 13.28 -4.60 -12.95
C THR A 116 12.86 -3.75 -11.75
N GLU A 117 12.89 -2.42 -11.91
CA GLU A 117 12.28 -1.51 -10.92
C GLU A 117 10.76 -1.59 -10.99
N GLN A 118 10.11 -1.75 -9.83
CA GLN A 118 8.66 -1.92 -9.75
C GLN A 118 8.09 -1.06 -8.61
N TYR A 119 7.55 0.11 -8.94
CA TYR A 119 6.89 0.96 -7.94
C TYR A 119 5.44 0.55 -7.69
N SER A 120 4.69 0.20 -8.73
CA SER A 120 3.30 -0.20 -8.58
C SER A 120 3.15 -1.57 -7.91
N GLY A 121 2.28 -1.64 -6.91
CA GLY A 121 1.89 -2.89 -6.28
C GLY A 121 0.84 -3.69 -7.07
N PHE A 122 0.30 -3.13 -8.15
CA PHE A 122 -0.79 -3.75 -8.91
C PHE A 122 -0.41 -5.08 -9.56
N GLU A 123 0.85 -5.23 -9.96
CA GLU A 123 1.39 -6.46 -10.52
C GLU A 123 2.00 -7.39 -9.47
N GLY A 124 1.91 -7.03 -8.19
CA GLY A 124 2.39 -7.85 -7.09
C GLY A 124 1.71 -9.21 -7.02
N LYS A 125 2.39 -10.18 -6.42
CA LYS A 125 1.87 -11.54 -6.22
C LYS A 125 1.89 -11.91 -4.75
N ASN A 126 0.86 -12.63 -4.32
CA ASN A 126 0.85 -13.24 -2.98
C ASN A 126 1.70 -14.52 -2.94
N PRO A 127 1.94 -15.13 -1.75
CA PRO A 127 2.71 -16.37 -1.63
C PRO A 127 2.15 -17.55 -2.43
N ALA A 128 0.85 -17.54 -2.75
CA ALA A 128 0.22 -18.54 -3.61
C ALA A 128 0.44 -18.30 -5.11
N GLY A 129 1.11 -17.18 -5.48
CA GLY A 129 1.39 -16.79 -6.86
C GLY A 129 0.21 -16.13 -7.58
N GLN A 130 -0.87 -15.82 -6.87
CA GLN A 130 -2.01 -15.09 -7.42
C GLN A 130 -1.66 -13.62 -7.59
N SER A 131 -2.06 -13.04 -8.70
CA SER A 131 -1.97 -11.59 -8.91
C SER A 131 -3.05 -10.87 -8.10
N LEU A 132 -2.78 -9.61 -7.79
CA LEU A 132 -3.71 -8.78 -7.06
C LEU A 132 -5.03 -8.58 -7.84
N GLY A 133 -4.97 -8.40 -9.16
CA GLY A 133 -6.15 -8.28 -10.00
C GLY A 133 -7.08 -9.51 -9.90
N GLU A 134 -6.50 -10.72 -9.92
CA GLU A 134 -7.28 -11.97 -9.73
C GLU A 134 -7.98 -12.02 -8.38
N VAL A 135 -7.30 -11.60 -7.30
CA VAL A 135 -7.88 -11.61 -5.95
C VAL A 135 -9.01 -10.58 -5.84
N LEU A 136 -8.83 -9.37 -6.38
CA LEU A 136 -9.87 -8.33 -6.36
C LEU A 136 -11.12 -8.73 -7.15
N GLU A 137 -10.96 -9.38 -8.29
CA GLU A 137 -12.06 -9.91 -9.09
C GLU A 137 -12.84 -10.99 -8.33
N LEU A 138 -12.12 -11.93 -7.69
CA LEU A 138 -12.74 -12.97 -6.85
C LEU A 138 -13.51 -12.40 -5.66
N MET A 139 -13.09 -11.27 -5.12
CA MET A 139 -13.71 -10.62 -3.97
C MET A 139 -14.81 -9.61 -4.37
N ASP A 140 -15.08 -9.40 -5.66
CA ASP A 140 -16.05 -8.43 -6.18
C ASP A 140 -15.78 -6.98 -5.68
N ILE A 141 -14.49 -6.60 -5.61
CA ILE A 141 -14.04 -5.29 -5.16
C ILE A 141 -14.08 -4.31 -6.34
N HIS A 142 -14.68 -3.14 -6.12
CA HIS A 142 -14.79 -2.07 -7.10
C HIS A 142 -14.24 -0.74 -6.61
N ASN A 143 -14.14 -0.55 -5.30
CA ASN A 143 -13.62 0.67 -4.68
C ASN A 143 -12.37 0.33 -3.87
N VAL A 144 -11.32 1.12 -4.03
CA VAL A 144 -10.07 0.92 -3.32
C VAL A 144 -9.66 2.19 -2.61
N VAL A 145 -9.37 2.09 -1.33
CA VAL A 145 -8.73 3.15 -0.55
C VAL A 145 -7.26 2.82 -0.44
N VAL A 146 -6.38 3.73 -0.83
CA VAL A 146 -4.94 3.55 -0.79
C VAL A 146 -4.33 4.45 0.27
N CYS A 147 -3.47 3.91 1.11
CA CYS A 147 -2.58 4.64 2.03
C CYS A 147 -1.19 4.02 1.97
N GLY A 148 -0.19 4.69 2.50
CA GLY A 148 1.17 4.13 2.58
C GLY A 148 2.30 5.05 2.15
N ILE A 149 3.39 4.44 1.70
CA ILE A 149 4.70 5.02 1.45
C ILE A 149 5.25 4.56 0.08
N ALA A 150 5.92 5.37 -0.69
CA ALA A 150 5.95 6.82 -0.65
C ALA A 150 4.92 7.40 -1.62
N THR A 151 4.34 8.54 -1.25
CA THR A 151 3.26 9.19 -2.02
C THR A 151 3.61 9.34 -3.49
N GLU A 152 4.79 9.89 -3.78
CA GLU A 152 5.27 10.23 -5.13
C GLU A 152 5.79 9.04 -5.94
N TYR A 153 5.94 7.87 -5.30
CA TYR A 153 6.43 6.64 -5.93
C TYR A 153 5.39 5.51 -5.86
N CYS A 154 5.51 4.61 -4.88
CA CYS A 154 4.71 3.39 -4.83
C CYS A 154 3.21 3.65 -4.70
N VAL A 155 2.81 4.63 -3.89
CA VAL A 155 1.39 4.98 -3.71
C VAL A 155 0.79 5.50 -5.00
N ARG A 156 1.42 6.51 -5.63
CA ARG A 156 0.95 7.10 -6.87
C ARG A 156 0.87 6.07 -7.99
N ASN A 157 1.95 5.34 -8.25
CA ASN A 157 1.98 4.33 -9.33
C ASN A 157 0.91 3.25 -9.11
N THR A 158 0.73 2.79 -7.87
CA THR A 158 -0.31 1.81 -7.53
C THR A 158 -1.72 2.38 -7.76
N ALA A 159 -1.98 3.61 -7.31
CA ALA A 159 -3.28 4.26 -7.47
C ALA A 159 -3.64 4.52 -8.93
N GLU A 160 -2.67 4.96 -9.74
CA GLU A 160 -2.84 5.17 -11.18
C GLU A 160 -3.14 3.87 -11.93
N ASP A 161 -2.46 2.77 -11.60
CA ASP A 161 -2.70 1.49 -12.25
C ASP A 161 -4.04 0.87 -11.86
N LEU A 162 -4.45 1.03 -10.60
CA LEU A 162 -5.81 0.70 -10.17
C LEU A 162 -6.88 1.47 -10.94
N LEU A 163 -6.67 2.78 -11.13
CA LEU A 163 -7.60 3.61 -11.89
C LEU A 163 -7.68 3.16 -13.36
N LYS A 164 -6.54 2.88 -13.99
CA LYS A 164 -6.46 2.34 -15.36
C LYS A 164 -7.15 0.98 -15.49
N ALA A 165 -7.10 0.15 -14.44
CA ALA A 165 -7.80 -1.13 -14.38
C ALA A 165 -9.31 -1.01 -14.13
N GLY A 166 -9.84 0.21 -13.94
CA GLY A 166 -11.28 0.49 -13.83
C GLY A 166 -11.82 0.56 -12.41
N PHE A 167 -10.97 0.52 -11.39
CA PHE A 167 -11.39 0.71 -10.00
C PHE A 167 -11.69 2.18 -9.69
N LYS A 168 -12.58 2.42 -8.74
CA LYS A 168 -12.73 3.74 -8.13
C LYS A 168 -11.71 3.88 -7.02
N VAL A 169 -10.76 4.80 -7.21
CA VAL A 169 -9.63 4.96 -6.31
C VAL A 169 -9.79 6.16 -5.41
N TYR A 170 -9.53 5.94 -4.14
CA TYR A 170 -9.50 6.94 -3.09
C TYR A 170 -8.12 6.88 -2.44
N VAL A 171 -7.55 8.03 -2.08
CA VAL A 171 -6.29 8.12 -1.36
C VAL A 171 -6.53 8.77 -0.01
N LEU A 172 -6.15 8.08 1.07
CA LEU A 172 -6.22 8.59 2.44
C LEU A 172 -5.04 9.53 2.67
N LYS A 173 -5.25 10.85 2.54
CA LYS A 173 -4.16 11.85 2.57
C LYS A 173 -3.34 11.81 3.86
N ASP A 174 -4.02 11.73 4.99
CA ASP A 174 -3.34 11.73 6.29
C ASP A 174 -2.61 10.39 6.56
N GLY A 175 -2.94 9.34 5.80
CA GLY A 175 -2.27 8.03 5.82
C GLY A 175 -1.10 7.90 4.85
N LEU A 176 -0.46 9.01 4.45
CA LEU A 176 0.65 9.04 3.49
C LEU A 176 1.94 9.55 4.10
N ALA A 177 3.06 8.96 3.65
CA ALA A 177 4.40 9.47 3.89
C ALA A 177 5.16 9.63 2.57
N TYR A 178 6.26 10.36 2.57
CA TYR A 178 6.96 10.77 1.36
C TYR A 178 8.47 10.89 1.54
N VAL A 179 9.20 10.78 0.45
CA VAL A 179 10.64 11.02 0.40
C VAL A 179 10.92 12.53 0.27
N ASP A 180 10.22 13.19 -0.66
CA ASP A 180 10.36 14.61 -0.96
C ASP A 180 9.04 15.37 -0.82
N ALA A 181 9.04 16.45 -0.06
CA ALA A 181 7.84 17.23 0.22
C ALA A 181 7.23 17.89 -1.04
N GLN A 182 8.04 18.34 -1.98
CA GLN A 182 7.55 18.92 -3.23
C GLN A 182 6.95 17.82 -4.12
N GLY A 183 7.63 16.68 -4.25
CA GLY A 183 7.14 15.51 -4.97
C GLY A 183 5.82 14.97 -4.42
N HIS A 184 5.65 14.99 -3.08
CA HIS A 184 4.40 14.66 -2.43
C HIS A 184 3.23 15.54 -2.91
N VAL A 185 3.41 16.86 -2.88
CA VAL A 185 2.36 17.80 -3.32
C VAL A 185 2.02 17.59 -4.80
N GLU A 186 3.05 17.50 -5.65
CA GLU A 186 2.87 17.28 -7.09
C GLU A 186 2.17 15.94 -7.40
N ALA A 187 2.48 14.88 -6.64
CA ALA A 187 1.81 13.59 -6.78
C ALA A 187 0.33 13.65 -6.39
N LEU A 188 -0.02 14.34 -5.29
CA LEU A 188 -1.42 14.53 -4.90
C LEU A 188 -2.20 15.31 -5.95
N GLU A 189 -1.63 16.39 -6.49
CA GLU A 189 -2.26 17.19 -7.55
C GLU A 189 -2.46 16.36 -8.83
N ALA A 190 -1.45 15.57 -9.23
CA ALA A 190 -1.53 14.70 -10.39
C ALA A 190 -2.61 13.63 -10.24
N MET A 191 -2.64 12.91 -9.12
CA MET A 191 -3.66 11.91 -8.83
C MET A 191 -5.07 12.51 -8.84
N ALA A 192 -5.25 13.69 -8.25
CA ALA A 192 -6.55 14.38 -8.26
C ALA A 192 -6.98 14.80 -9.68
N ALA A 193 -6.05 15.25 -10.52
CA ALA A 193 -6.31 15.63 -11.91
C ALA A 193 -6.74 14.42 -12.77
N GLU A 194 -6.29 13.21 -12.46
CA GLU A 194 -6.69 11.97 -13.12
C GLU A 194 -8.04 11.42 -12.62
N GLY A 195 -8.60 11.99 -11.56
CA GLY A 195 -9.91 11.60 -11.02
C GLY A 195 -9.83 10.71 -9.77
N ILE A 196 -8.64 10.46 -9.23
CA ILE A 196 -8.46 9.82 -7.93
C ILE A 196 -8.97 10.77 -6.84
N LYS A 197 -9.76 10.24 -5.92
CA LYS A 197 -10.37 11.06 -4.85
C LYS A 197 -9.47 11.09 -3.62
N LEU A 198 -9.06 12.29 -3.23
CA LEU A 198 -8.33 12.51 -1.98
C LEU A 198 -9.32 12.64 -0.82
N ILE A 199 -9.18 11.83 0.21
CA ILE A 199 -10.05 11.80 1.40
C ILE A 199 -9.27 12.03 2.68
#